data_d85356019f211ac30a0c934c8e7c14d9
#
_entry.id   d85356019f211ac30a0c934c8e7c14d9
#
_cell.length_a   1.000
_cell.length_b   1.000
_cell.length_c   1.000
_cell.angle_alpha   90.00
_cell.angle_beta   90.00
_cell.angle_gamma   90.00
#
_symmetry.space_group_name_H-M   'P 1'
#
loop_
_entity.id
_entity.type
_entity.pdbx_description
1 polymer ?
#
loop_
_entity_poly.entity_id
_entity_poly.type
_entity_poly.pdbx_seq_one_letter_code
_entity_poly.pdbx_strand_id
1 'polypeptide(L)'
;FFAAALYFSLSPNRILTVVGKVLNPCFLVCLAIIAVAALLNPGAAISGVAPQGDYVSQPFFTGFLEGYNTMDALASLAFGIIVVRTIRGLGVERDSDVAAVTVRSGVYSCAIMAFIYVVITIVGTQSRGLFETSQNGGIALAEISRHYLGYAGLFVLAATVTLACLKTSVGLITSCSETFSAIFPKGPAYRVWVVIFSAASFLFANLGLDLIIAYSVPVLMFLYPLAITLPLMAIFGKLFDNDRAVYVPVTALTLIATLYDMLRTLPDSVRAFLHIDPALGVIKEVLPLAKLGLGWICPAVAGLVIGMVIHLVKKRSVKKA
;
A
#
# COMPACT_ATOMS: atom_id res chain seq x y z
N PHE A 1 -1.11 21.91 7.69
CA PHE A 1 -0.91 20.83 6.75
C PHE A 1 -2.14 20.65 5.83
N PHE A 2 -3.32 20.31 6.38
CA PHE A 2 -4.51 19.99 5.58
C PHE A 2 -5.06 21.18 4.77
N ALA A 3 -4.89 22.43 5.22
CA ALA A 3 -5.21 23.61 4.42
C ALA A 3 -4.35 23.69 3.14
N ALA A 4 -3.06 23.36 3.25
CA ALA A 4 -2.16 23.29 2.11
C ALA A 4 -2.54 22.13 1.17
N ALA A 5 -2.83 20.93 1.72
CA ALA A 5 -3.29 19.79 0.95
C ALA A 5 -4.58 20.10 0.19
N LEU A 6 -5.57 20.72 0.84
CA LEU A 6 -6.81 21.19 0.22
C LEU A 6 -6.54 22.19 -0.92
N TYR A 7 -5.74 23.22 -0.64
CA TYR A 7 -5.42 24.27 -1.62
C TYR A 7 -4.78 23.68 -2.90
N PHE A 8 -3.80 22.81 -2.72
CA PHE A 8 -3.16 22.14 -3.84
C PHE A 8 -4.11 21.19 -4.58
N SER A 9 -4.97 20.45 -3.90
CA SER A 9 -5.91 19.51 -4.52
C SER A 9 -7.05 20.19 -5.29
N LEU A 10 -7.36 21.46 -5.01
CA LEU A 10 -8.36 22.23 -5.78
C LEU A 10 -7.90 22.60 -7.19
N SER A 11 -6.59 22.53 -7.49
CA SER A 11 -6.00 22.92 -8.77
C SER A 11 -5.12 21.81 -9.37
N PRO A 12 -5.69 20.68 -9.83
CA PRO A 12 -4.95 19.47 -10.19
C PRO A 12 -3.85 19.66 -11.24
N ASN A 13 -4.03 20.55 -12.21
CA ASN A 13 -3.05 20.76 -13.29
C ASN A 13 -1.72 21.40 -12.81
N ARG A 14 -1.73 22.21 -11.75
CA ARG A 14 -0.51 22.79 -11.16
C ARG A 14 0.23 21.81 -10.25
N ILE A 15 -0.49 20.86 -9.67
CA ILE A 15 0.03 19.94 -8.68
C ILE A 15 1.07 19.00 -9.26
N LEU A 16 0.78 18.36 -10.40
CA LEU A 16 1.71 17.43 -11.03
C LEU A 16 3.07 18.07 -11.30
N THR A 17 3.08 19.36 -11.64
CA THR A 17 4.31 20.11 -11.88
C THR A 17 5.05 20.42 -10.56
N VAL A 18 4.34 20.90 -9.53
CA VAL A 18 4.97 21.26 -8.25
C VAL A 18 5.43 19.99 -7.50
N VAL A 19 4.58 18.97 -7.43
CA VAL A 19 4.93 17.70 -6.77
C VAL A 19 6.09 17.01 -7.48
N GLY A 20 6.04 16.90 -8.81
CA GLY A 20 7.07 16.20 -9.58
C GLY A 20 8.39 16.95 -9.66
N LYS A 21 8.37 18.27 -9.90
CA LYS A 21 9.59 19.06 -10.15
C LYS A 21 10.26 19.61 -8.88
N VAL A 22 9.52 19.82 -7.82
CA VAL A 22 10.05 20.47 -6.60
C VAL A 22 9.97 19.53 -5.39
N LEU A 23 8.77 19.05 -5.04
CA LEU A 23 8.61 18.30 -3.80
C LEU A 23 9.35 16.95 -3.82
N ASN A 24 9.30 16.23 -4.94
CA ASN A 24 9.99 14.93 -5.06
C ASN A 24 11.52 15.05 -4.93
N PRO A 25 12.22 15.89 -5.69
CA PRO A 25 13.66 16.06 -5.51
C PRO A 25 14.05 16.51 -4.11
N CYS A 26 13.34 17.48 -3.53
CA CYS A 26 13.60 17.93 -2.15
C CYS A 26 13.44 16.80 -1.14
N PHE A 27 12.37 16.02 -1.24
CA PHE A 27 12.16 14.86 -0.38
C PHE A 27 13.30 13.83 -0.51
N LEU A 28 13.69 13.47 -1.75
CA LEU A 28 14.75 12.50 -1.98
C LEU A 28 16.10 12.99 -1.45
N VAL A 29 16.43 14.27 -1.61
CA VAL A 29 17.66 14.86 -1.05
C VAL A 29 17.64 14.80 0.47
N CYS A 30 16.56 15.20 1.12
CA CYS A 30 16.42 15.14 2.57
C CYS A 30 16.55 13.69 3.10
N LEU A 31 15.89 12.74 2.45
CA LEU A 31 15.98 11.33 2.79
C LEU A 31 17.42 10.79 2.60
N ALA A 32 18.05 11.14 1.49
CA ALA A 32 19.42 10.74 1.19
C ALA A 32 20.43 11.26 2.23
N ILE A 33 20.25 12.49 2.72
CA ILE A 33 21.11 13.07 3.78
C ILE A 33 21.06 12.19 5.04
N ILE A 34 19.86 11.83 5.50
CA ILE A 34 19.68 10.98 6.70
C ILE A 34 20.27 9.58 6.45
N ALA A 35 19.94 8.97 5.31
CA ALA A 35 20.39 7.63 4.97
C ALA A 35 21.91 7.54 4.82
N VAL A 36 22.53 8.49 4.12
CA VAL A 36 23.99 8.51 3.93
C VAL A 36 24.70 8.75 5.27
N ALA A 37 24.22 9.68 6.10
CA ALA A 37 24.80 9.92 7.42
C ALA A 37 24.79 8.65 8.29
N ALA A 38 23.69 7.90 8.27
CA ALA A 38 23.55 6.64 9.01
C ALA A 38 24.41 5.51 8.43
N LEU A 39 24.49 5.37 7.10
CA LEU A 39 25.28 4.32 6.44
C LEU A 39 26.79 4.53 6.57
N LEU A 40 27.25 5.78 6.61
CA LEU A 40 28.67 6.10 6.80
C LEU A 40 29.16 5.81 8.24
N ASN A 41 28.25 5.84 9.22
CA ASN A 41 28.56 5.61 10.63
C ASN A 41 27.59 4.59 11.22
N PRO A 42 27.66 3.31 10.82
CA PRO A 42 26.70 2.30 11.26
C PRO A 42 26.75 2.10 12.79
N GLY A 43 25.59 2.14 13.43
CA GLY A 43 25.49 1.96 14.87
C GLY A 43 25.80 0.54 15.35
N ALA A 44 25.52 -0.46 14.50
CA ALA A 44 25.90 -1.85 14.73
C ALA A 44 26.07 -2.61 13.42
N ALA A 45 26.85 -3.71 13.46
CA ALA A 45 26.86 -4.66 12.37
C ALA A 45 25.51 -5.40 12.33
N ILE A 46 24.93 -5.59 11.14
CA ILE A 46 23.64 -6.28 10.97
C ILE A 46 23.66 -7.67 11.62
N SER A 47 24.78 -8.40 11.50
CA SER A 47 24.97 -9.72 12.11
C SER A 47 24.98 -9.71 13.65
N GLY A 48 25.20 -8.56 14.28
CA GLY A 48 25.22 -8.39 15.73
C GLY A 48 23.85 -8.07 16.33
N VAL A 49 22.83 -7.83 15.49
CA VAL A 49 21.48 -7.48 15.96
C VAL A 49 20.60 -8.73 15.95
N ALA A 50 20.17 -9.16 17.15
CA ALA A 50 19.29 -10.32 17.27
C ALA A 50 17.88 -10.03 16.72
N PRO A 51 17.29 -10.95 15.92
CA PRO A 51 15.91 -10.82 15.48
C PRO A 51 14.95 -10.87 16.67
N GLN A 52 13.80 -10.21 16.57
CA GLN A 52 12.79 -10.15 17.62
C GLN A 52 11.39 -10.49 17.07
N GLY A 53 10.49 -10.88 17.97
CA GLY A 53 9.10 -11.21 17.62
C GLY A 53 9.03 -12.32 16.57
N ASP A 54 8.13 -12.16 15.61
CA ASP A 54 7.91 -13.14 14.54
C ASP A 54 9.08 -13.26 13.55
N TYR A 55 10.00 -12.29 13.54
CA TYR A 55 11.23 -12.37 12.73
C TYR A 55 12.19 -13.49 13.18
N VAL A 56 12.05 -14.00 14.42
CA VAL A 56 12.84 -15.15 14.91
C VAL A 56 12.48 -16.43 14.17
N SER A 57 11.18 -16.66 13.95
CA SER A 57 10.66 -17.92 13.40
C SER A 57 10.33 -17.85 11.92
N GLN A 58 9.87 -16.70 11.42
CA GLN A 58 9.32 -16.53 10.08
C GLN A 58 9.74 -15.20 9.44
N PRO A 59 11.06 -14.90 9.31
CA PRO A 59 11.54 -13.57 8.92
C PRO A 59 11.05 -13.14 7.53
N PHE A 60 11.00 -14.05 6.56
CA PHE A 60 10.55 -13.76 5.21
C PHE A 60 9.07 -13.39 5.17
N PHE A 61 8.21 -14.21 5.78
CA PHE A 61 6.76 -13.96 5.76
C PHE A 61 6.37 -12.73 6.57
N THR A 62 7.04 -12.51 7.71
CA THR A 62 6.84 -11.31 8.52
C THR A 62 7.20 -10.06 7.71
N GLY A 63 8.39 -10.02 7.08
CA GLY A 63 8.79 -8.90 6.24
C GLY A 63 7.88 -8.70 5.02
N PHE A 64 7.38 -9.78 4.43
CA PHE A 64 6.41 -9.70 3.33
C PHE A 64 5.09 -9.06 3.77
N LEU A 65 4.57 -9.44 4.94
CA LEU A 65 3.34 -8.86 5.49
C LEU A 65 3.54 -7.41 5.94
N GLU A 66 4.72 -7.07 6.49
CA GLU A 66 5.06 -5.67 6.77
C GLU A 66 5.07 -4.81 5.51
N GLY A 67 5.38 -5.41 4.35
CA GLY A 67 5.21 -4.75 3.06
C GLY A 67 3.76 -4.30 2.77
N TYR A 68 2.74 -4.93 3.34
CA TYR A 68 1.36 -4.45 3.23
C TYR A 68 1.17 -3.11 3.95
N ASN A 69 1.87 -2.88 5.06
CA ASN A 69 1.77 -1.65 5.85
C ASN A 69 2.32 -0.43 5.11
N THR A 70 3.12 -0.61 4.05
CA THR A 70 3.59 0.49 3.20
C THR A 70 2.48 1.10 2.33
N MET A 71 1.38 0.37 2.12
CA MET A 71 0.21 0.77 1.32
C MET A 71 0.48 1.07 -0.17
N ASP A 72 1.67 0.74 -0.68
CA ASP A 72 2.09 1.08 -2.04
C ASP A 72 1.24 0.42 -3.13
N ALA A 73 0.88 -0.85 -2.95
CA ALA A 73 0.04 -1.54 -3.94
C ALA A 73 -1.36 -0.91 -4.05
N LEU A 74 -1.99 -0.57 -2.93
CA LEU A 74 -3.28 0.12 -2.91
C LEU A 74 -3.16 1.54 -3.46
N ALA A 75 -2.10 2.27 -3.08
CA ALA A 75 -1.83 3.60 -3.60
C ALA A 75 -1.59 3.58 -5.11
N SER A 76 -0.88 2.57 -5.64
CA SER A 76 -0.62 2.43 -7.08
C SER A 76 -1.90 2.23 -7.89
N LEU A 77 -2.87 1.48 -7.36
CA LEU A 77 -4.19 1.34 -7.96
C LEU A 77 -4.95 2.67 -7.98
N ALA A 78 -4.90 3.42 -6.87
CA ALA A 78 -5.53 4.75 -6.78
C ALA A 78 -4.86 5.77 -7.71
N PHE A 79 -3.53 5.76 -7.83
CA PHE A 79 -2.79 6.68 -8.70
C PHE A 79 -2.80 6.29 -10.18
N GLY A 80 -3.25 5.11 -10.53
CA GLY A 80 -3.28 4.62 -11.92
C GLY A 80 -3.94 5.60 -12.89
N ILE A 81 -5.06 6.21 -12.49
CA ILE A 81 -5.75 7.22 -13.31
C ILE A 81 -4.88 8.45 -13.60
N ILE A 82 -4.12 8.91 -12.59
CA ILE A 82 -3.22 10.07 -12.72
C ILE A 82 -2.06 9.74 -13.65
N VAL A 83 -1.49 8.53 -13.53
CA VAL A 83 -0.40 8.05 -14.38
C VAL A 83 -0.84 8.00 -15.84
N VAL A 84 -1.99 7.38 -16.13
CA VAL A 84 -2.55 7.29 -17.48
C VAL A 84 -2.80 8.68 -18.08
N ARG A 85 -3.38 9.60 -17.32
CA ARG A 85 -3.59 10.99 -17.78
C ARG A 85 -2.28 11.71 -18.06
N THR A 86 -1.28 11.53 -17.21
CA THR A 86 0.04 12.13 -17.42
C THR A 86 0.68 11.63 -18.72
N ILE A 87 0.63 10.32 -18.98
CA ILE A 87 1.18 9.72 -20.19
C ILE A 87 0.44 10.25 -21.45
N ARG A 88 -0.88 10.34 -21.39
CA ARG A 88 -1.67 10.94 -22.50
C ARG A 88 -1.34 12.41 -22.70
N GLY A 89 -1.12 13.16 -21.62
CA GLY A 89 -0.68 14.56 -21.65
C GLY A 89 0.70 14.77 -22.27
N LEU A 90 1.54 13.73 -22.33
CA LEU A 90 2.83 13.72 -23.03
C LEU A 90 2.70 13.40 -24.54
N GLY A 91 1.49 13.26 -25.06
CA GLY A 91 1.22 13.02 -26.48
C GLY A 91 1.15 11.56 -26.89
N VAL A 92 1.06 10.62 -25.94
CA VAL A 92 0.84 9.20 -26.22
C VAL A 92 -0.66 8.94 -26.34
N GLU A 93 -1.16 8.70 -27.56
CA GLU A 93 -2.59 8.59 -27.82
C GLU A 93 -3.11 7.14 -27.86
N ARG A 94 -2.33 6.22 -28.45
CA ARG A 94 -2.75 4.82 -28.62
C ARG A 94 -2.77 4.08 -27.31
N ASP A 95 -3.87 3.40 -26.98
CA ASP A 95 -4.04 2.66 -25.73
C ASP A 95 -2.96 1.60 -25.47
N SER A 96 -2.49 0.94 -26.56
CA SER A 96 -1.38 -0.03 -26.46
C SER A 96 -0.08 0.63 -26.01
N ASP A 97 0.21 1.83 -26.48
CA ASP A 97 1.44 2.55 -26.15
C ASP A 97 1.34 3.14 -24.73
N VAL A 98 0.16 3.66 -24.35
CA VAL A 98 -0.12 4.08 -22.96
C VAL A 98 0.10 2.92 -22.00
N ALA A 99 -0.41 1.73 -22.30
CA ALA A 99 -0.21 0.54 -21.48
C ALA A 99 1.28 0.16 -21.40
N ALA A 100 1.99 0.14 -22.53
CA ALA A 100 3.41 -0.20 -22.58
C ALA A 100 4.28 0.79 -21.78
N VAL A 101 4.02 2.09 -21.93
CA VAL A 101 4.73 3.15 -21.17
C VAL A 101 4.41 3.04 -19.68
N THR A 102 3.16 2.76 -19.31
CA THR A 102 2.74 2.57 -17.91
C THR A 102 3.50 1.40 -17.29
N VAL A 103 3.55 0.24 -17.95
CA VAL A 103 4.28 -0.94 -17.43
C VAL A 103 5.76 -0.64 -17.29
N ARG A 104 6.37 -0.03 -18.31
CA ARG A 104 7.81 0.27 -18.30
C ARG A 104 8.18 1.25 -17.19
N SER A 105 7.43 2.33 -17.03
CA SER A 105 7.64 3.29 -15.95
C SER A 105 7.37 2.67 -14.58
N GLY A 106 6.38 1.79 -14.47
CA GLY A 106 6.08 1.02 -13.26
C GLY A 106 7.25 0.15 -12.81
N VAL A 107 7.88 -0.60 -13.75
CA VAL A 107 9.06 -1.43 -13.43
C VAL A 107 10.21 -0.58 -12.89
N TYR A 108 10.51 0.57 -13.52
CA TYR A 108 11.55 1.47 -13.01
C TYR A 108 11.20 2.03 -11.63
N SER A 109 9.94 2.41 -11.42
CA SER A 109 9.47 2.91 -10.12
C SER A 109 9.59 1.85 -9.04
N CYS A 110 9.19 0.61 -9.31
CA CYS A 110 9.35 -0.51 -8.37
C CYS A 110 10.82 -0.78 -8.03
N ALA A 111 11.73 -0.73 -9.01
CA ALA A 111 13.16 -0.91 -8.76
C ALA A 111 13.74 0.18 -7.85
N ILE A 112 13.39 1.44 -8.09
CA ILE A 112 13.82 2.57 -7.25
C ILE A 112 13.24 2.45 -5.84
N MET A 113 11.96 2.12 -5.71
CA MET A 113 11.31 1.91 -4.40
C MET A 113 11.98 0.77 -3.64
N ALA A 114 12.21 -0.38 -4.27
CA ALA A 114 12.90 -1.51 -3.66
C ALA A 114 14.29 -1.11 -3.13
N PHE A 115 15.05 -0.33 -3.91
CA PHE A 115 16.34 0.19 -3.47
C PHE A 115 16.21 1.08 -2.23
N ILE A 116 15.26 2.02 -2.23
CA ILE A 116 15.02 2.93 -1.08
C ILE A 116 14.61 2.11 0.15
N TYR A 117 13.71 1.15 0.01
CA TYR A 117 13.28 0.31 1.13
C TYR A 117 14.42 -0.53 1.72
N VAL A 118 15.27 -1.11 0.87
CA VAL A 118 16.47 -1.83 1.34
C VAL A 118 17.37 -0.91 2.15
N VAL A 119 17.64 0.30 1.65
CA VAL A 119 18.48 1.28 2.37
C VAL A 119 17.87 1.66 3.72
N ILE A 120 16.58 1.99 3.76
CA ILE A 120 15.90 2.35 5.02
C ILE A 120 15.86 1.18 6.01
N THR A 121 15.62 -0.04 5.52
CA THR A 121 15.62 -1.26 6.35
C THR A 121 17.01 -1.52 6.96
N ILE A 122 18.09 -1.32 6.19
CA ILE A 122 19.47 -1.44 6.68
C ILE A 122 19.70 -0.40 7.78
N VAL A 123 19.35 0.85 7.55
CA VAL A 123 19.50 1.94 8.53
C VAL A 123 18.71 1.63 9.80
N GLY A 124 17.45 1.19 9.67
CA GLY A 124 16.61 0.78 10.78
C GLY A 124 17.19 -0.40 11.56
N THR A 125 17.74 -1.42 10.89
CA THR A 125 18.39 -2.56 11.54
C THR A 125 19.64 -2.13 12.31
N GLN A 126 20.49 -1.32 11.71
CA GLN A 126 21.73 -0.84 12.35
C GLN A 126 21.44 0.07 13.56
N SER A 127 20.36 0.84 13.53
CA SER A 127 19.97 1.69 14.66
C SER A 127 19.59 0.91 15.92
N ARG A 128 19.21 -0.37 15.77
CA ARG A 128 18.92 -1.28 16.89
C ARG A 128 20.14 -1.53 17.81
N GLY A 129 21.33 -1.29 17.35
CA GLY A 129 22.53 -1.32 18.19
C GLY A 129 22.74 -0.07 19.04
N LEU A 130 21.99 1.00 18.75
CA LEU A 130 22.08 2.29 19.44
C LEU A 130 20.86 2.55 20.33
N PHE A 131 19.69 2.09 19.91
CA PHE A 131 18.40 2.40 20.54
C PHE A 131 17.58 1.13 20.78
N GLU A 132 16.74 1.18 21.82
CA GLU A 132 15.70 0.18 22.02
C GLU A 132 14.64 0.26 20.90
N THR A 133 13.79 -0.76 20.82
CA THR A 133 12.72 -0.77 19.81
C THR A 133 11.71 0.34 20.09
N SER A 134 11.62 1.29 19.17
CA SER A 134 10.67 2.38 19.25
C SER A 134 9.24 1.89 19.02
N GLN A 135 8.25 2.59 19.56
CA GLN A 135 6.82 2.23 19.42
C GLN A 135 6.34 2.29 17.96
N ASN A 136 6.90 3.19 17.18
CA ASN A 136 6.59 3.33 15.75
C ASN A 136 7.78 3.86 14.95
N GLY A 137 7.70 3.71 13.62
CA GLY A 137 8.77 4.13 12.71
C GLY A 137 9.06 5.64 12.69
N GLY A 138 8.09 6.47 13.06
CA GLY A 138 8.30 7.92 13.17
C GLY A 138 9.25 8.28 14.30
N ILE A 139 9.09 7.65 15.46
CA ILE A 139 9.98 7.81 16.62
C ILE A 139 11.38 7.29 16.29
N ALA A 140 11.47 6.08 15.72
CA ALA A 140 12.75 5.49 15.32
C ALA A 140 13.54 6.42 14.37
N LEU A 141 12.86 6.97 13.37
CA LEU A 141 13.51 7.86 12.41
C LEU A 141 13.92 9.21 13.03
N ALA A 142 13.19 9.68 14.05
CA ALA A 142 13.56 10.88 14.81
C ALA A 142 14.81 10.64 15.67
N GLU A 143 14.91 9.49 16.33
CA GLU A 143 16.09 9.10 17.12
C GLU A 143 17.33 8.96 16.23
N ILE A 144 17.20 8.28 15.08
CA ILE A 144 18.26 8.14 14.07
C ILE A 144 18.72 9.52 13.58
N SER A 145 17.78 10.36 13.17
CA SER A 145 18.10 11.68 12.63
C SER A 145 18.77 12.58 13.67
N ARG A 146 18.32 12.53 14.92
CA ARG A 146 18.91 13.29 16.02
C ARG A 146 20.31 12.78 16.36
N HIS A 147 20.53 11.46 16.35
CA HIS A 147 21.82 10.86 16.66
C HIS A 147 22.90 11.28 15.65
N TYR A 148 22.61 11.14 14.34
CA TYR A 148 23.60 11.37 13.31
C TYR A 148 23.79 12.85 12.93
N LEU A 149 22.76 13.66 13.02
CA LEU A 149 22.75 15.04 12.53
C LEU A 149 22.36 16.07 13.62
N GLY A 150 22.16 15.62 14.87
CA GLY A 150 21.76 16.48 15.97
C GLY A 150 20.41 17.17 15.72
N TYR A 151 20.27 18.42 16.18
CA TYR A 151 19.05 19.20 15.96
C TYR A 151 18.77 19.52 14.48
N ALA A 152 19.82 19.66 13.65
CA ALA A 152 19.66 19.84 12.21
C ALA A 152 18.99 18.61 11.57
N GLY A 153 19.29 17.39 12.07
CA GLY A 153 18.66 16.16 11.63
C GLY A 153 17.15 16.13 11.87
N LEU A 154 16.70 16.62 13.02
CA LEU A 154 15.26 16.72 13.31
C LEU A 154 14.56 17.70 12.35
N PHE A 155 15.24 18.80 11.98
CA PHE A 155 14.69 19.75 11.02
C PHE A 155 14.60 19.13 9.61
N VAL A 156 15.66 18.43 9.16
CA VAL A 156 15.66 17.68 7.89
C VAL A 156 14.58 16.62 7.88
N LEU A 157 14.42 15.87 8.97
CA LEU A 157 13.35 14.88 9.10
C LEU A 157 11.96 15.51 9.02
N ALA A 158 11.72 16.60 9.75
CA ALA A 158 10.43 17.29 9.72
C ALA A 158 10.10 17.78 8.29
N ALA A 159 11.08 18.33 7.57
CA ALA A 159 10.92 18.70 6.17
C ALA A 159 10.63 17.48 5.29
N THR A 160 11.38 16.39 5.45
CA THR A 160 11.20 15.13 4.71
C THR A 160 9.78 14.58 4.88
N VAL A 161 9.33 14.42 6.13
CA VAL A 161 8.00 13.88 6.44
C VAL A 161 6.90 14.80 5.93
N THR A 162 7.04 16.13 6.15
CA THR A 162 6.05 17.11 5.68
C THR A 162 5.90 17.06 4.16
N LEU A 163 7.01 17.04 3.42
CA LEU A 163 7.00 16.98 1.96
C LEU A 163 6.43 15.66 1.44
N ALA A 164 6.84 14.53 2.04
CA ALA A 164 6.32 13.22 1.68
C ALA A 164 4.82 13.10 1.91
N CYS A 165 4.36 13.46 3.11
CA CYS A 165 2.94 13.40 3.46
C CYS A 165 2.11 14.37 2.62
N LEU A 166 2.60 15.58 2.36
CA LEU A 166 1.87 16.57 1.59
C LEU A 166 1.65 16.10 0.15
N LYS A 167 2.70 15.62 -0.53
CA LYS A 167 2.57 15.13 -1.90
C LYS A 167 1.62 13.93 -2.00
N THR A 168 1.71 13.01 -1.04
CA THR A 168 0.87 11.82 -1.01
C THR A 168 -0.59 12.18 -0.73
N SER A 169 -0.85 13.04 0.26
CA SER A 169 -2.20 13.52 0.57
C SER A 169 -2.86 14.21 -0.61
N VAL A 170 -2.13 15.11 -1.27
CA VAL A 170 -2.62 15.82 -2.45
C VAL A 170 -2.94 14.83 -3.57
N GLY A 171 -2.05 13.88 -3.83
CA GLY A 171 -2.25 12.84 -4.85
C GLY A 171 -3.48 11.96 -4.56
N LEU A 172 -3.62 11.48 -3.32
CA LEU A 172 -4.76 10.64 -2.92
C LEU A 172 -6.08 11.41 -2.95
N ILE A 173 -6.14 12.62 -2.39
CA ILE A 173 -7.35 13.46 -2.41
C ILE A 173 -7.78 13.72 -3.86
N THR A 174 -6.84 14.07 -4.74
CA THR A 174 -7.12 14.30 -6.16
C THR A 174 -7.65 13.03 -6.83
N SER A 175 -6.94 11.90 -6.68
CA SER A 175 -7.30 10.63 -7.30
C SER A 175 -8.67 10.12 -6.83
N CYS A 176 -8.94 10.16 -5.52
CA CYS A 176 -10.24 9.80 -4.96
C CYS A 176 -11.34 10.72 -5.50
N SER A 177 -11.11 12.04 -5.49
CA SER A 177 -12.10 13.01 -5.99
C SER A 177 -12.43 12.84 -7.47
N GLU A 178 -11.42 12.53 -8.29
CA GLU A 178 -11.62 12.22 -9.71
C GLU A 178 -12.37 10.92 -9.92
N THR A 179 -12.01 9.88 -9.17
CA THR A 179 -12.66 8.57 -9.24
C THR A 179 -14.13 8.66 -8.83
N PHE A 180 -14.41 9.33 -7.71
CA PHE A 180 -15.79 9.49 -7.23
C PHE A 180 -16.63 10.37 -8.16
N SER A 181 -16.04 11.42 -8.76
CA SER A 181 -16.72 12.22 -9.77
C SER A 181 -17.05 11.40 -11.03
N ALA A 182 -16.20 10.44 -11.40
CA ALA A 182 -16.45 9.55 -12.53
C ALA A 182 -17.51 8.48 -12.22
N ILE A 183 -17.50 7.90 -11.00
CA ILE A 183 -18.48 6.89 -10.56
C ILE A 183 -19.87 7.51 -10.36
N PHE A 184 -19.93 8.75 -9.86
CA PHE A 184 -21.17 9.47 -9.59
C PHE A 184 -21.34 10.72 -10.50
N PRO A 185 -21.65 10.54 -11.79
CA PRO A 185 -21.76 11.68 -12.73
C PRO A 185 -22.84 12.70 -12.36
N LYS A 186 -23.87 12.26 -11.63
CA LYS A 186 -24.96 13.11 -11.10
C LYS A 186 -24.70 13.59 -9.66
N GLY A 187 -23.56 13.22 -9.10
CA GLY A 187 -23.17 13.56 -7.73
C GLY A 187 -22.53 14.94 -7.60
N PRO A 188 -21.93 15.24 -6.46
CA PRO A 188 -21.23 16.49 -6.21
C PRO A 188 -20.11 16.74 -7.22
N ALA A 189 -19.84 18.02 -7.50
CA ALA A 189 -18.71 18.43 -8.34
C ALA A 189 -17.36 18.04 -7.71
N TYR A 190 -16.32 17.88 -8.52
CA TYR A 190 -14.95 17.54 -8.11
C TYR A 190 -14.49 18.33 -6.87
N ARG A 191 -14.72 19.65 -6.84
CA ARG A 191 -14.30 20.51 -5.71
C ARG A 191 -14.95 20.12 -4.40
N VAL A 192 -16.20 19.66 -4.42
CA VAL A 192 -16.91 19.21 -3.22
C VAL A 192 -16.30 17.91 -2.69
N TRP A 193 -15.98 16.97 -3.58
CA TRP A 193 -15.27 15.75 -3.20
C TRP A 193 -13.90 16.04 -2.58
N VAL A 194 -13.14 16.99 -3.14
CA VAL A 194 -11.86 17.44 -2.56
C VAL A 194 -12.04 17.95 -1.13
N VAL A 195 -13.07 18.76 -0.87
CA VAL A 195 -13.36 19.26 0.49
C VAL A 195 -13.75 18.12 1.42
N ILE A 196 -14.62 17.20 0.97
CA ILE A 196 -15.07 16.05 1.78
C ILE A 196 -13.87 15.18 2.17
N PHE A 197 -13.03 14.79 1.20
CA PHE A 197 -11.87 13.93 1.50
C PHE A 197 -10.81 14.64 2.34
N SER A 198 -10.60 15.94 2.14
CA SER A 198 -9.67 16.73 2.98
C SER A 198 -10.17 16.85 4.41
N ALA A 199 -11.47 17.11 4.60
CA ALA A 199 -12.08 17.22 5.93
C ALA A 199 -12.07 15.86 6.66
N ALA A 200 -12.44 14.78 5.98
CA ALA A 200 -12.38 13.44 6.54
C ALA A 200 -10.95 13.08 6.95
N SER A 201 -9.96 13.31 6.08
CA SER A 201 -8.55 13.06 6.39
C SER A 201 -8.07 13.89 7.60
N PHE A 202 -8.49 15.14 7.70
CA PHE A 202 -8.19 15.99 8.86
C PHE A 202 -8.77 15.41 10.15
N LEU A 203 -10.01 14.97 10.13
CA LEU A 203 -10.65 14.36 11.31
C LEU A 203 -9.92 13.09 11.74
N PHE A 204 -9.61 12.17 10.81
CA PHE A 204 -8.87 10.95 11.12
C PHE A 204 -7.46 11.24 11.63
N ALA A 205 -6.77 12.24 11.10
CA ALA A 205 -5.41 12.59 11.53
C ALA A 205 -5.32 13.01 13.01
N ASN A 206 -6.42 13.45 13.61
CA ASN A 206 -6.48 13.80 15.03
C ASN A 206 -6.53 12.58 15.97
N LEU A 207 -6.72 11.37 15.45
CA LEU A 207 -6.70 10.13 16.24
C LEU A 207 -5.29 9.72 16.71
N GLY A 208 -4.25 10.25 16.07
CA GLY A 208 -2.87 9.87 16.31
C GLY A 208 -2.44 8.64 15.49
N LEU A 209 -1.11 8.51 15.30
CA LEU A 209 -0.53 7.51 14.40
C LEU A 209 -0.83 6.08 14.84
N ASP A 210 -0.72 5.77 16.12
CA ASP A 210 -0.90 4.41 16.64
C ASP A 210 -2.32 3.89 16.45
N LEU A 211 -3.34 4.74 16.71
CA LEU A 211 -4.74 4.37 16.46
C LEU A 211 -5.02 4.24 14.96
N ILE A 212 -4.46 5.13 14.14
CA ILE A 212 -4.62 5.03 12.68
C ILE A 212 -4.05 3.69 12.20
N ILE A 213 -2.86 3.29 12.63
CA ILE A 213 -2.25 2.00 12.29
C ILE A 213 -3.14 0.85 12.78
N ALA A 214 -3.55 0.86 14.05
CA ALA A 214 -4.35 -0.20 14.64
C ALA A 214 -5.67 -0.48 13.91
N TYR A 215 -6.33 0.56 13.39
CA TYR A 215 -7.58 0.40 12.64
C TYR A 215 -7.37 0.25 11.12
N SER A 216 -6.23 0.69 10.59
CA SER A 216 -5.92 0.54 9.16
C SER A 216 -5.47 -0.89 8.82
N VAL A 217 -4.69 -1.54 9.69
CA VAL A 217 -4.16 -2.89 9.44
C VAL A 217 -5.27 -3.90 9.10
N PRO A 218 -6.39 -4.01 9.85
CA PRO A 218 -7.48 -4.91 9.48
C PRO A 218 -8.06 -4.63 8.09
N VAL A 219 -8.23 -3.35 7.75
CA VAL A 219 -8.73 -2.96 6.43
C VAL A 219 -7.73 -3.33 5.33
N LEU A 220 -6.43 -3.16 5.59
CA LEU A 220 -5.38 -3.57 4.67
C LEU A 220 -5.38 -5.08 4.45
N MET A 221 -5.47 -5.87 5.51
CA MET A 221 -5.54 -7.34 5.41
C MET A 221 -6.75 -7.82 4.61
N PHE A 222 -7.85 -7.05 4.61
CA PHE A 222 -9.01 -7.31 3.78
C PHE A 222 -8.78 -6.93 2.31
N LEU A 223 -8.18 -5.77 2.04
CA LEU A 223 -8.07 -5.21 0.69
C LEU A 223 -6.88 -5.77 -0.11
N TYR A 224 -5.74 -6.04 0.54
CA TYR A 224 -4.51 -6.45 -0.17
C TYR A 224 -4.66 -7.72 -1.01
N PRO A 225 -5.24 -8.81 -0.51
CA PRO A 225 -5.43 -10.00 -1.34
C PRO A 225 -6.26 -9.73 -2.60
N LEU A 226 -7.28 -8.88 -2.50
CA LEU A 226 -8.07 -8.46 -3.66
C LEU A 226 -7.26 -7.56 -4.60
N ALA A 227 -6.47 -6.65 -4.05
CA ALA A 227 -5.57 -5.78 -4.80
C ALA A 227 -4.44 -6.53 -5.51
N ILE A 228 -4.12 -7.74 -5.08
CA ILE A 228 -3.16 -8.64 -5.74
C ILE A 228 -3.87 -9.54 -6.75
N THR A 229 -4.94 -10.20 -6.34
CA THR A 229 -5.61 -11.22 -7.19
C THR A 229 -6.28 -10.62 -8.41
N LEU A 230 -6.97 -9.48 -8.28
CA LEU A 230 -7.69 -8.86 -9.41
C LEU A 230 -6.76 -8.37 -10.52
N PRO A 231 -5.66 -7.64 -10.27
CA PRO A 231 -4.70 -7.29 -11.30
C PRO A 231 -4.01 -8.52 -11.93
N LEU A 232 -3.66 -9.53 -11.13
CA LEU A 232 -3.10 -10.77 -11.67
C LEU A 232 -4.08 -11.45 -12.63
N MET A 233 -5.35 -11.56 -12.22
CA MET A 233 -6.40 -12.09 -13.09
C MET A 233 -6.56 -11.26 -14.38
N ALA A 234 -6.45 -9.93 -14.29
CA ALA A 234 -6.53 -9.06 -15.46
C ALA A 234 -5.33 -9.26 -16.41
N ILE A 235 -4.12 -9.41 -15.88
CA ILE A 235 -2.90 -9.69 -16.69
C ILE A 235 -3.03 -11.01 -17.42
N PHE A 236 -3.48 -12.06 -16.74
CA PHE A 236 -3.65 -13.40 -17.29
C PHE A 236 -5.02 -13.63 -17.95
N GLY A 237 -5.87 -12.62 -18.03
CA GLY A 237 -7.24 -12.70 -18.50
C GLY A 237 -7.39 -13.29 -19.92
N LYS A 238 -6.39 -13.08 -20.78
CA LYS A 238 -6.36 -13.68 -22.14
C LYS A 238 -6.34 -15.21 -22.13
N LEU A 239 -5.86 -15.86 -21.06
CA LEU A 239 -5.81 -17.33 -20.95
C LEU A 239 -7.20 -17.95 -20.82
N PHE A 240 -8.17 -17.19 -20.34
CA PHE A 240 -9.55 -17.62 -20.13
C PHE A 240 -10.59 -16.64 -20.73
N ASP A 241 -10.19 -15.95 -21.81
CA ASP A 241 -11.06 -15.05 -22.58
C ASP A 241 -11.76 -13.96 -21.71
N ASN A 242 -11.15 -13.55 -20.60
CA ASN A 242 -11.74 -12.66 -19.59
C ASN A 242 -13.13 -13.11 -19.09
N ASP A 243 -13.37 -14.43 -19.05
CA ASP A 243 -14.67 -14.97 -18.68
C ASP A 243 -14.97 -14.70 -17.18
N ARG A 244 -16.14 -14.12 -16.91
CA ARG A 244 -16.65 -13.91 -15.55
C ARG A 244 -16.74 -15.18 -14.73
N ALA A 245 -16.91 -16.35 -15.40
CA ALA A 245 -16.93 -17.65 -14.74
C ALA A 245 -15.61 -17.96 -14.00
N VAL A 246 -14.50 -17.32 -14.34
CA VAL A 246 -13.22 -17.44 -13.64
C VAL A 246 -13.05 -16.35 -12.58
N TYR A 247 -13.41 -15.11 -12.89
CA TYR A 247 -13.29 -14.01 -11.94
C TYR A 247 -14.14 -14.18 -10.68
N VAL A 248 -15.39 -14.64 -10.84
CA VAL A 248 -16.36 -14.73 -9.72
C VAL A 248 -15.90 -15.71 -8.64
N PRO A 249 -15.54 -16.98 -8.93
CA PRO A 249 -15.08 -17.91 -7.90
C PRO A 249 -13.78 -17.44 -7.23
N VAL A 250 -12.81 -16.91 -7.98
CA VAL A 250 -11.57 -16.37 -7.41
C VAL A 250 -11.88 -15.26 -6.43
N THR A 251 -12.65 -14.26 -6.85
CA THR A 251 -12.97 -13.11 -6.00
C THR A 251 -13.77 -13.51 -4.78
N ALA A 252 -14.78 -14.38 -4.94
CA ALA A 252 -15.63 -14.81 -3.84
C ALA A 252 -14.84 -15.59 -2.77
N LEU A 253 -14.03 -16.57 -3.17
CA LEU A 253 -13.25 -17.37 -2.23
C LEU A 253 -12.13 -16.54 -1.58
N THR A 254 -11.48 -15.63 -2.33
CA THR A 254 -10.54 -14.68 -1.77
C THR A 254 -11.22 -13.79 -0.73
N LEU A 255 -12.41 -13.29 -1.02
CA LEU A 255 -13.16 -12.38 -0.15
C LEU A 255 -13.54 -13.05 1.19
N ILE A 256 -13.92 -14.32 1.17
CA ILE A 256 -14.20 -15.10 2.38
C ILE A 256 -12.94 -15.25 3.23
N ALA A 257 -11.79 -15.56 2.61
CA ALA A 257 -10.54 -15.73 3.32
C ALA A 257 -10.01 -14.40 3.90
N THR A 258 -10.13 -13.31 3.15
CA THR A 258 -9.68 -11.99 3.61
C THR A 258 -10.54 -11.43 4.74
N LEU A 259 -11.82 -11.80 4.79
CA LEU A 259 -12.68 -11.47 5.92
C LEU A 259 -12.15 -12.09 7.22
N TYR A 260 -11.67 -13.34 7.16
CA TYR A 260 -10.99 -13.96 8.30
C TYR A 260 -9.73 -13.18 8.70
N ASP A 261 -8.85 -12.83 7.75
CA ASP A 261 -7.61 -12.08 8.03
C ASP A 261 -7.90 -10.69 8.61
N MET A 262 -8.95 -10.02 8.12
CA MET A 262 -9.43 -8.75 8.69
C MET A 262 -9.89 -8.93 10.14
N LEU A 263 -10.77 -9.90 10.40
CA LEU A 263 -11.32 -10.12 11.74
C LEU A 263 -10.24 -10.50 12.75
N ARG A 264 -9.25 -11.28 12.34
CA ARG A 264 -8.12 -11.69 13.17
C ARG A 264 -7.23 -10.52 13.60
N THR A 265 -7.08 -9.52 12.75
CA THR A 265 -6.21 -8.37 12.98
C THR A 265 -6.92 -7.17 13.62
N LEU A 266 -8.22 -7.28 13.91
CA LEU A 266 -8.94 -6.27 14.68
C LEU A 266 -8.32 -6.06 16.07
N PRO A 267 -8.34 -4.84 16.62
CA PRO A 267 -7.93 -4.58 18.00
C PRO A 267 -8.61 -5.51 19.00
N ASP A 268 -7.88 -5.91 20.04
CA ASP A 268 -8.36 -6.89 21.04
C ASP A 268 -9.69 -6.48 21.69
N SER A 269 -9.88 -5.18 21.96
CA SER A 269 -11.12 -4.62 22.50
C SER A 269 -12.32 -4.87 21.57
N VAL A 270 -12.12 -4.76 20.26
CA VAL A 270 -13.18 -4.98 19.27
C VAL A 270 -13.47 -6.46 19.12
N ARG A 271 -12.45 -7.33 19.09
CA ARG A 271 -12.61 -8.79 19.01
C ARG A 271 -13.34 -9.34 20.25
N ALA A 272 -12.95 -8.85 21.43
CA ALA A 272 -13.60 -9.21 22.68
C ALA A 272 -15.10 -8.80 22.71
N PHE A 273 -15.41 -7.59 22.22
CA PHE A 273 -16.78 -7.12 22.10
C PHE A 273 -17.62 -7.98 21.13
N LEU A 274 -17.03 -8.39 20.01
CA LEU A 274 -17.69 -9.23 19.00
C LEU A 274 -17.73 -10.73 19.36
N HIS A 275 -17.03 -11.17 20.40
CA HIS A 275 -16.95 -12.57 20.85
C HIS A 275 -16.51 -13.54 19.76
N ILE A 276 -15.62 -13.10 18.84
CA ILE A 276 -15.23 -13.87 17.64
C ILE A 276 -14.00 -14.75 17.82
N ASP A 277 -13.25 -14.61 18.91
CA ASP A 277 -11.98 -15.34 19.13
C ASP A 277 -12.11 -16.88 19.06
N PRO A 278 -13.19 -17.52 19.61
CA PRO A 278 -13.36 -18.97 19.47
C PRO A 278 -13.50 -19.42 18.03
N ALA A 279 -14.27 -18.69 17.23
CA ALA A 279 -14.46 -18.99 15.80
C ALA A 279 -13.17 -18.80 14.99
N LEU A 280 -12.43 -17.75 15.29
CA LEU A 280 -11.13 -17.48 14.64
C LEU A 280 -10.11 -18.58 14.95
N GLY A 281 -10.12 -19.14 16.15
CA GLY A 281 -9.26 -20.27 16.54
C GLY A 281 -9.49 -21.50 15.65
N VAL A 282 -10.74 -21.88 15.43
CA VAL A 282 -11.11 -23.01 14.56
C VAL A 282 -10.70 -22.77 13.11
N ILE A 283 -10.99 -21.59 12.57
CA ILE A 283 -10.64 -21.24 11.18
C ILE A 283 -9.12 -21.26 10.96
N LYS A 284 -8.34 -20.81 11.94
CA LYS A 284 -6.87 -20.81 11.89
C LYS A 284 -6.27 -22.20 11.68
N GLU A 285 -6.90 -23.23 12.20
CA GLU A 285 -6.43 -24.62 12.04
C GLU A 285 -6.86 -25.23 10.71
N VAL A 286 -8.01 -24.83 10.19
CA VAL A 286 -8.57 -25.35 8.93
C VAL A 286 -7.98 -24.64 7.71
N LEU A 287 -7.71 -23.35 7.80
CA LEU A 287 -7.27 -22.57 6.66
C LEU A 287 -5.74 -22.69 6.45
N PRO A 288 -5.29 -23.33 5.36
CA PRO A 288 -3.86 -23.44 5.07
C PRO A 288 -3.20 -22.06 4.98
N LEU A 289 -1.95 -21.97 5.43
CA LEU A 289 -1.15 -20.72 5.43
C LEU A 289 -1.73 -19.57 6.31
N ALA A 290 -2.84 -19.79 7.04
CA ALA A 290 -3.40 -18.78 7.93
C ALA A 290 -2.42 -18.36 9.03
N LYS A 291 -1.59 -19.29 9.53
CA LYS A 291 -0.53 -19.01 10.50
C LYS A 291 0.54 -18.04 9.96
N LEU A 292 0.74 -18.02 8.64
CA LEU A 292 1.68 -17.14 7.94
C LEU A 292 1.04 -15.81 7.49
N GLY A 293 -0.25 -15.57 7.78
CA GLY A 293 -0.98 -14.40 7.30
C GLY A 293 -1.29 -14.44 5.79
N LEU A 294 -1.14 -15.60 5.17
CA LEU A 294 -1.36 -15.84 3.74
C LEU A 294 -2.54 -16.81 3.48
N GLY A 295 -3.49 -16.84 4.40
CA GLY A 295 -4.66 -17.73 4.34
C GLY A 295 -5.49 -17.59 3.07
N TRP A 296 -5.45 -16.45 2.41
CA TRP A 296 -6.20 -16.17 1.20
C TRP A 296 -5.65 -16.88 -0.07
N ILE A 297 -4.38 -17.31 -0.09
CA ILE A 297 -3.75 -17.87 -1.29
C ILE A 297 -4.43 -19.18 -1.72
N CYS A 298 -4.62 -20.12 -0.79
CA CYS A 298 -5.25 -21.40 -1.10
C CYS A 298 -6.70 -21.27 -1.61
N PRO A 299 -7.57 -20.46 -0.97
CA PRO A 299 -8.90 -20.16 -1.51
C PRO A 299 -8.88 -19.48 -2.87
N ALA A 300 -7.95 -18.54 -3.11
CA ALA A 300 -7.80 -17.88 -4.41
C ALA A 300 -7.43 -18.88 -5.52
N VAL A 301 -6.48 -19.78 -5.25
CA VAL A 301 -6.07 -20.84 -6.19
C VAL A 301 -7.22 -21.83 -6.40
N ALA A 302 -7.92 -22.23 -5.36
CA ALA A 302 -9.10 -23.09 -5.49
C ALA A 302 -10.19 -22.42 -6.36
N GLY A 303 -10.43 -21.13 -6.15
CA GLY A 303 -11.33 -20.34 -6.99
C GLY A 303 -10.91 -20.31 -8.46
N LEU A 304 -9.60 -20.17 -8.72
CA LEU A 304 -9.06 -20.20 -10.06
C LEU A 304 -9.28 -21.56 -10.73
N VAL A 305 -9.01 -22.66 -10.03
CA VAL A 305 -9.23 -24.02 -10.54
C VAL A 305 -10.71 -24.23 -10.85
N ILE A 306 -11.60 -23.91 -9.92
CA ILE A 306 -13.06 -24.02 -10.11
C ILE A 306 -13.52 -23.18 -11.31
N GLY A 307 -13.10 -21.95 -11.38
CA GLY A 307 -13.44 -21.04 -12.47
C GLY A 307 -12.94 -21.53 -13.83
N MET A 308 -11.72 -22.03 -13.91
CA MET A 308 -11.16 -22.62 -15.13
C MET A 308 -11.94 -23.87 -15.57
N VAL A 309 -12.32 -24.73 -14.65
CA VAL A 309 -13.16 -25.91 -14.97
C VAL A 309 -14.50 -25.46 -15.56
N ILE A 310 -15.18 -24.51 -14.93
CA ILE A 310 -16.46 -23.97 -15.42
C ILE A 310 -16.28 -23.35 -16.82
N HIS A 311 -15.23 -22.55 -17.04
CA HIS A 311 -14.91 -21.96 -18.34
C HIS A 311 -14.72 -23.03 -19.42
N LEU A 312 -13.91 -24.06 -19.15
CA LEU A 312 -13.64 -25.13 -20.11
C LEU A 312 -14.89 -25.95 -20.45
N VAL A 313 -15.74 -26.26 -19.47
CA VAL A 313 -17.03 -26.96 -19.69
C VAL A 313 -17.93 -26.11 -20.56
N LYS A 314 -18.10 -24.83 -20.25
CA LYS A 314 -18.90 -23.88 -21.03
C LYS A 314 -18.41 -23.78 -22.49
N LYS A 315 -17.08 -23.67 -22.68
CA LYS A 315 -16.47 -23.57 -24.02
C LYS A 315 -16.68 -24.85 -24.86
N ARG A 316 -16.69 -26.03 -24.20
CA ARG A 316 -17.01 -27.32 -24.87
C ARG A 316 -18.47 -27.44 -25.25
N SER A 317 -19.37 -26.95 -24.41
CA SER A 317 -20.81 -26.97 -24.69
C SER A 317 -21.19 -26.09 -25.87
N VAL A 318 -20.61 -24.90 -25.98
CA VAL A 318 -20.82 -23.99 -27.12
C VAL A 318 -20.26 -24.55 -28.43
N LYS A 319 -19.17 -25.35 -28.40
CA LYS A 319 -18.63 -26.02 -29.61
C LYS A 319 -19.44 -27.23 -30.09
N LYS A 320 -20.32 -27.76 -29.25
CA LYS A 320 -21.16 -28.92 -29.60
C LYS A 320 -22.58 -28.54 -30.05
N ALA A 321 -23.01 -27.30 -29.80
CA ALA A 321 -24.23 -26.70 -30.33
C ALA A 321 -23.97 -25.93 -31.61
#